data_2eb1226f0c8a551a7b70b05a6226620e
#
_entry.id   2eb1226f0c8a551a7b70b05a6226620e
#
_cell.length_a   1.000
_cell.length_b   1.000
_cell.length_c   1.000
_cell.angle_alpha   90.00
_cell.angle_beta   90.00
_cell.angle_gamma   90.00
#
_symmetry.space_group_name_H-M   'P 1'
#
loop_
_entity.id
_entity.type
_entity.pdbx_description
1 polymer ?
#
loop_
_entity_poly.entity_id
_entity_poly.type
_entity_poly.pdbx_seq_one_letter_code
_entity_poly.pdbx_strand_id
1 'polypeptide(L)'
;MTEGKDDHTVFIGAKPFMNYVTGVVMQFTTQGANEVLVKARGKFITRAVDVSEVACKRFLEGQIKIKDIKVDSEQFQNKEGREVRVSTIDITLMKL
;
A
#
# COMPACT_ATOMS: atom_id res chain seq x y z
N MET A 1 2.89 -19.98 -0.98
CA MET A 1 2.76 -19.52 -1.22
C MET A 1 2.45 -18.82 -1.42
N THR A 2 2.32 -18.41 -1.69
CA THR A 2 2.09 -17.76 -1.93
C THR A 2 1.61 -16.96 -2.39
N GLU A 3 1.17 -17.06 -2.22
CA GLU A 3 0.38 -16.38 -2.83
C GLU A 3 0.65 -14.98 -3.00
N GLY A 4 0.48 -14.15 -2.39
CA GLY A 4 0.81 -12.76 -2.48
C GLY A 4 2.17 -12.47 -3.02
N LYS A 5 2.95 -13.44 -3.04
CA LYS A 5 4.33 -13.28 -3.51
C LYS A 5 4.40 -12.77 -4.94
N ASP A 6 3.38 -13.04 -5.74
CA ASP A 6 3.43 -12.70 -7.15
C ASP A 6 2.84 -11.34 -7.44
N ASP A 7 2.01 -10.83 -6.56
CA ASP A 7 1.33 -9.58 -6.84
C ASP A 7 1.99 -8.38 -6.18
N HIS A 8 2.97 -8.61 -5.33
CA HIS A 8 3.73 -7.54 -4.70
C HIS A 8 2.82 -6.48 -4.08
N THR A 9 1.84 -6.93 -3.32
CA THR A 9 0.89 -6.02 -2.67
C THR A 9 1.19 -5.92 -1.19
N VAL A 10 1.18 -4.70 -0.66
CA VAL A 10 1.37 -4.44 0.76
C VAL A 10 0.09 -3.80 1.28
N PHE A 11 -0.56 -4.48 2.23
CA PHE A 11 -1.79 -3.97 2.85
C PHE A 11 -1.43 -3.23 4.12
N ILE A 12 -1.83 -1.97 4.21
CA ILE A 12 -1.47 -1.12 5.33
C ILE A 12 -2.54 -1.25 6.41
N GLY A 13 -2.09 -1.48 7.63
CA GLY A 13 -2.97 -1.64 8.78
C GLY A 13 -2.31 -1.12 10.05
N ALA A 14 -2.50 -1.83 11.14
CA ALA A 14 -2.15 -1.36 12.47
C ALA A 14 -0.76 -1.73 12.96
N LYS A 15 0.02 -2.44 12.17
CA LYS A 15 1.39 -2.78 12.58
C LYS A 15 2.26 -1.53 12.66
N PRO A 16 3.43 -1.61 13.28
CA PRO A 16 4.32 -0.44 13.34
C PRO A 16 4.64 0.09 11.94
N PHE A 17 4.70 1.40 11.85
CA PHE A 17 4.84 2.09 10.57
C PHE A 17 6.03 1.57 9.76
N MET A 18 7.18 1.44 10.38
CA MET A 18 8.39 1.04 9.66
C MET A 18 8.32 -0.39 9.14
N ASN A 19 7.45 -1.23 9.70
CA ASN A 19 7.27 -2.58 9.15
C ASN A 19 6.76 -2.51 7.72
N TYR A 20 5.87 -1.56 7.46
CA TYR A 20 5.32 -1.41 6.11
C TYR A 20 6.32 -0.78 5.16
N VAL A 21 7.07 0.21 5.64
CA VAL A 21 8.11 0.84 4.82
C VAL A 21 9.15 -0.22 4.42
N THR A 22 9.62 -0.99 5.39
CA THR A 22 10.58 -2.05 5.12
C THR A 22 10.01 -3.06 4.13
N GLY A 23 8.72 -3.42 4.31
CA GLY A 23 8.07 -4.36 3.41
C GLY A 23 8.09 -3.87 1.97
N VAL A 24 7.75 -2.60 1.77
CA VAL A 24 7.75 -2.01 0.43
C VAL A 24 9.16 -2.01 -0.15
N VAL A 25 10.12 -1.54 0.63
CA VAL A 25 11.51 -1.47 0.16
C VAL A 25 12.02 -2.85 -0.24
N MET A 26 11.73 -3.86 0.57
CA MET A 26 12.19 -5.21 0.28
C MET A 26 11.54 -5.82 -0.94
N GLN A 27 10.32 -5.44 -1.26
CA GLN A 27 9.70 -5.92 -2.49
C GLN A 27 10.55 -5.51 -3.68
N PHE A 28 11.06 -4.30 -3.68
CA PHE A 28 11.89 -3.82 -4.78
C PHE A 28 13.31 -4.37 -4.73
N THR A 29 13.92 -4.40 -3.55
CA THR A 29 15.34 -4.71 -3.45
C THR A 29 15.61 -6.20 -3.35
N THR A 30 14.75 -6.95 -2.69
CA THR A 30 14.98 -8.37 -2.42
C THR A 30 14.13 -9.26 -3.29
N GLN A 31 12.87 -8.87 -3.53
CA GLN A 31 11.93 -9.71 -4.26
C GLN A 31 11.93 -9.42 -5.76
N GLY A 32 12.67 -8.41 -6.21
CA GLY A 32 12.78 -8.13 -7.63
C GLY A 32 11.55 -7.51 -8.26
N ALA A 33 10.69 -6.89 -7.49
CA ALA A 33 9.47 -6.29 -8.03
C ALA A 33 9.79 -5.11 -8.92
N ASN A 34 9.06 -4.98 -10.02
CA ASN A 34 9.08 -3.76 -10.84
C ASN A 34 8.02 -2.78 -10.41
N GLU A 35 6.95 -3.28 -9.82
CA GLU A 35 5.88 -2.46 -9.27
C GLU A 35 5.43 -3.06 -7.96
N VAL A 36 5.05 -2.18 -7.03
CA VAL A 36 4.50 -2.59 -5.74
C VAL A 36 3.22 -1.81 -5.53
N LEU A 37 2.17 -2.51 -5.11
CA LEU A 37 0.87 -1.91 -4.87
C LEU A 37 0.70 -1.74 -3.36
N VAL A 38 0.47 -0.50 -2.93
CA VAL A 38 0.23 -0.19 -1.51
C VAL A 38 -1.27 0.09 -1.37
N LYS A 39 -1.95 -0.71 -0.56
CA LYS A 39 -3.40 -0.63 -0.43
C LYS A 39 -3.80 -0.35 1.01
N ALA A 40 -4.83 0.47 1.17
CA ALA A 40 -5.36 0.77 2.50
C ALA A 40 -6.83 1.13 2.44
N ARG A 41 -7.48 1.01 3.60
CA ARG A 41 -8.89 1.33 3.76
C ARG A 41 -9.08 2.23 4.97
N GLY A 42 -10.04 3.15 4.84
CA GLY A 42 -10.49 3.96 5.95
C GLY A 42 -9.37 4.73 6.61
N LYS A 43 -9.27 4.58 7.92
CA LYS A 43 -8.32 5.39 8.70
C LYS A 43 -6.86 5.10 8.37
N PHE A 44 -6.58 4.05 7.62
CA PHE A 44 -5.20 3.71 7.27
C PHE A 44 -4.73 4.36 5.97
N ILE A 45 -5.61 5.13 5.31
CA ILE A 45 -5.26 5.74 4.02
C ILE A 45 -4.11 6.72 4.16
N THR A 46 -4.14 7.58 5.18
CA THR A 46 -3.03 8.52 5.42
C THR A 46 -1.73 7.77 5.63
N ARG A 47 -1.79 6.67 6.38
CA ARG A 47 -0.61 5.86 6.64
C ARG A 47 -0.05 5.28 5.34
N ALA A 48 -0.92 4.87 4.42
CA ALA A 48 -0.47 4.35 3.12
C ALA A 48 0.27 5.42 2.33
N VAL A 49 -0.24 6.65 2.35
CA VAL A 49 0.43 7.76 1.69
C VAL A 49 1.81 7.99 2.31
N ASP A 50 1.86 8.00 3.64
CA ASP A 50 3.13 8.24 4.35
C ASP A 50 4.14 7.13 4.07
N VAL A 51 3.70 5.87 4.08
CA VAL A 51 4.57 4.74 3.77
C VAL A 51 5.15 4.89 2.37
N SER A 52 4.30 5.22 1.40
CA SER A 52 4.74 5.39 0.02
C SER A 52 5.73 6.53 -0.12
N GLU A 53 5.47 7.66 0.55
CA GLU A 53 6.36 8.81 0.48
C GLU A 53 7.72 8.51 1.11
N VAL A 54 7.72 7.86 2.26
CA VAL A 54 8.99 7.52 2.93
C VAL A 54 9.80 6.54 2.09
N ALA A 55 9.14 5.53 1.53
CA ALA A 55 9.84 4.56 0.68
C ALA A 55 10.45 5.26 -0.55
N CYS A 56 9.69 6.14 -1.19
CA CYS A 56 10.16 6.82 -2.40
C CYS A 56 11.21 7.87 -2.12
N LYS A 57 11.07 8.62 -1.03
CA LYS A 57 11.89 9.80 -0.82
C LYS A 57 13.05 9.61 0.12
N ARG A 58 12.96 8.61 1.01
CA ARG A 58 13.99 8.39 2.02
C ARG A 58 14.84 7.17 1.74
N PHE A 59 14.23 6.09 1.27
CA PHE A 59 14.96 4.83 1.13
C PHE A 59 15.35 4.51 -0.30
N LEU A 60 14.49 4.81 -1.26
CA LEU A 60 14.74 4.46 -2.66
C LEU A 60 14.68 5.71 -3.55
N GLU A 61 15.19 6.81 -3.03
CA GLU A 61 15.18 8.08 -3.76
C GLU A 61 15.87 7.90 -5.12
N GLY A 62 15.20 8.37 -6.17
CA GLY A 62 15.74 8.26 -7.52
C GLY A 62 15.61 6.87 -8.13
N GLN A 63 15.09 5.90 -7.37
CA GLN A 63 14.99 4.52 -7.85
C GLN A 63 13.56 4.10 -8.13
N ILE A 64 12.61 4.68 -7.43
CA ILE A 64 11.19 4.37 -7.64
C ILE A 64 10.38 5.66 -7.62
N LYS A 65 9.17 5.58 -8.13
CA LYS A 65 8.26 6.71 -8.10
C LYS A 65 6.82 6.21 -7.94
N ILE A 66 5.93 7.12 -7.60
CA ILE A 66 4.50 6.82 -7.60
C ILE A 66 4.04 6.87 -9.07
N LYS A 67 3.53 5.74 -9.54
CA LYS A 67 3.05 5.64 -10.91
C LYS A 67 1.59 6.05 -11.02
N ASP A 68 0.78 5.65 -10.04
CA ASP A 68 -0.65 5.83 -10.12
C ASP A 68 -1.25 5.80 -8.73
N ILE A 69 -2.36 6.51 -8.56
CA ILE A 69 -3.12 6.49 -7.33
C ILE A 69 -4.58 6.33 -7.72
N LYS A 70 -5.23 5.31 -7.16
CA LYS A 70 -6.62 5.04 -7.41
C LYS A 70 -7.38 5.10 -6.11
N VAL A 71 -8.48 5.83 -6.09
CA VAL A 71 -9.34 5.87 -4.90
C VAL A 71 -10.71 5.33 -5.28
N ASP A 72 -11.35 4.72 -4.28
CA ASP A 72 -12.65 4.13 -4.47
C ASP A 72 -13.34 4.07 -3.12
N SER A 73 -14.54 3.53 -3.09
CA SER A 73 -15.23 3.31 -1.83
C SER A 73 -15.98 1.99 -1.92
N GLU A 74 -16.15 1.38 -0.76
CA GLU A 74 -16.90 0.13 -0.61
C GLU A 74 -18.08 0.37 0.29
N GLN A 75 -19.20 -0.26 -0.03
CA GLN A 75 -20.38 -0.23 0.82
C GLN A 75 -20.70 -1.64 1.27
N PHE A 76 -21.04 -1.77 2.55
CA PHE A 76 -21.44 -3.06 3.07
C PHE A 76 -22.30 -2.85 4.31
N GLN A 77 -22.97 -3.89 4.75
CA GLN A 77 -23.74 -3.84 5.98
C GLN A 77 -22.90 -4.38 7.12
N ASN A 78 -22.91 -3.64 8.25
CA ASN A 78 -22.21 -4.13 9.42
C ASN A 78 -23.08 -5.15 10.15
N LYS A 79 -22.61 -5.61 11.31
CA LYS A 79 -23.32 -6.63 12.08
C LYS A 79 -24.70 -6.20 12.52
N GLU A 80 -24.93 -4.90 12.61
CA GLU A 80 -26.20 -4.36 13.06
C GLU A 80 -27.14 -4.03 11.91
N GLY A 81 -26.74 -4.41 10.69
CA GLY A 81 -27.58 -4.17 9.52
C GLY A 81 -27.49 -2.78 8.96
N ARG A 82 -26.60 -1.94 9.47
CA ARG A 82 -26.42 -0.59 8.96
C ARG A 82 -25.51 -0.58 7.76
N GLU A 83 -25.82 0.27 6.81
CA GLU A 83 -24.93 0.47 5.70
C GLU A 83 -23.73 1.29 6.12
N VAL A 84 -22.55 0.81 5.74
CA VAL A 84 -21.30 1.46 6.05
C VAL A 84 -20.54 1.68 4.76
N ARG A 85 -19.95 2.86 4.62
CA ARG A 85 -19.10 3.17 3.47
C ARG A 85 -17.69 3.38 3.95
N VAL A 86 -16.74 2.76 3.25
CA VAL A 86 -15.32 2.86 3.58
C VAL A 86 -14.58 3.27 2.34
N SER A 87 -13.77 4.32 2.44
CA SER A 87 -12.92 4.75 1.35
C SER A 87 -11.70 3.83 1.24
N THR A 88 -11.22 3.64 0.02
CA THR A 88 -10.03 2.82 -0.23
C THR A 88 -9.05 3.59 -1.09
N ILE A 89 -7.78 3.21 -1.02
CA ILE A 89 -6.75 3.79 -1.87
C ILE A 89 -5.81 2.68 -2.32
N ASP A 90 -5.42 2.75 -3.59
CA ASP A 90 -4.40 1.88 -4.18
C ASP A 90 -3.31 2.78 -4.75
N ILE A 91 -2.11 2.68 -4.20
CA ILE A 91 -0.98 3.48 -4.66
C ILE A 91 -0.01 2.52 -5.34
N THR A 92 0.25 2.75 -6.62
CA THR A 92 1.19 1.93 -7.37
C THR A 92 2.54 2.62 -7.41
N LEU A 93 3.56 1.95 -6.89
CA LEU A 93 4.93 2.42 -6.96
C LEU A 93 5.66 1.62 -8.03
N MET A 94 6.53 2.27 -8.78
CA MET A 94 7.23 1.57 -9.85
C MET A 94 8.70 1.93 -9.86
N LYS A 95 9.50 0.98 -10.33
CA LYS A 95 10.92 1.18 -10.55
C LYS A 95 11.14 2.10 -11.73
N LEU A 96 12.10 3.01 -11.60
CA LEU A 96 12.45 3.91 -12.70
C LEU A 96 13.34 3.23 -13.74
#